data_ec4194b1d2ad4d98bd649db82b98c7d5
#
_entry.id   ec4194b1d2ad4d98bd649db82b98c7d5
#
_cell.length_a   1.000
_cell.length_b   1.000
_cell.length_c   1.000
_cell.angle_alpha   90.00
_cell.angle_beta   90.00
_cell.angle_gamma   90.00
#
_symmetry.space_group_name_H-M   'P 1'
#
loop_
_entity.id
_entity.type
_entity.pdbx_description
1 polymer ?
#
loop_
_entity_poly.entity_id
_entity_poly.type
_entity_poly.pdbx_seq_one_letter_code
_entity_poly.pdbx_strand_id
1 'polypeptide(L)'
;MTLTSAFCATDSTAASSAPDLSHAGSPGGVCAIHQPNLFPRLSTLAKLYAAGRWIVLDDVQFARRDYQHRARLAALDSPARQQWLTLPTHLPYGRTTLISRARLADPSRSRRTVSLLIRQYYGRSRHWPAVRGVLDAVLDQFETTDRVSGIARASTITLLTALGWSGEVLDSSTIPTREGRSERLADLAVATSSTHYLCGTGGWRYLDPAPFDAHGIPVLAFHTPVETEDPLWRWSRGISSLWALSQIGPEVLAAMLAAQRDQLLLGGFT
;
A
#
# COMPACT_ATOMS: atom_id res chain seq x y z
N MET A 1 -8.84 67.88 -47.56
CA MET A 1 -8.72 67.68 -46.11
C MET A 1 -9.03 66.24 -45.81
N THR A 2 -8.02 65.48 -45.58
CA THR A 2 -7.94 64.03 -45.55
C THR A 2 -8.13 63.49 -44.08
N LEU A 3 -9.06 62.60 -43.89
CA LEU A 3 -9.23 61.88 -42.66
C LEU A 3 -8.94 60.43 -42.93
N THR A 4 -7.84 59.95 -42.33
CA THR A 4 -7.37 58.56 -42.37
C THR A 4 -8.02 57.85 -41.22
N SER A 5 -8.75 56.73 -41.52
CA SER A 5 -9.31 55.81 -40.57
C SER A 5 -8.25 54.70 -40.25
N ALA A 6 -7.90 54.56 -38.99
CA ALA A 6 -7.07 53.45 -38.52
C ALA A 6 -7.96 52.31 -38.01
N PHE A 7 -7.82 51.13 -38.62
CA PHE A 7 -8.43 49.88 -38.23
C PHE A 7 -7.56 49.27 -37.11
N CYS A 8 -8.12 49.05 -35.91
CA CYS A 8 -7.50 48.34 -34.83
C CYS A 8 -8.02 46.91 -34.82
N ALA A 9 -7.22 45.97 -35.22
CA ALA A 9 -7.49 44.55 -35.12
C ALA A 9 -7.11 44.07 -33.70
N THR A 10 -8.07 43.61 -32.95
CA THR A 10 -7.85 42.91 -31.67
C THR A 10 -7.67 41.43 -31.94
N ASP A 11 -6.44 41.00 -31.98
CA ASP A 11 -6.07 39.55 -31.90
C ASP A 11 -6.25 39.07 -30.48
N SER A 12 -7.29 38.29 -30.24
CA SER A 12 -7.50 37.56 -29.00
C SER A 12 -6.89 36.19 -29.14
N THR A 13 -5.58 36.06 -28.84
CA THR A 13 -4.91 34.78 -28.67
C THR A 13 -5.31 34.22 -27.31
N ALA A 14 -6.30 33.33 -27.29
CA ALA A 14 -6.54 32.44 -26.14
C ALA A 14 -5.36 31.51 -26.00
N ALA A 15 -4.48 31.83 -25.06
CA ALA A 15 -3.43 30.93 -24.64
C ALA A 15 -4.09 29.75 -23.92
N SER A 16 -4.17 28.61 -24.62
CA SER A 16 -4.44 27.30 -24.02
C SER A 16 -3.28 27.00 -23.10
N SER A 17 -3.48 27.19 -21.79
CA SER A 17 -2.55 26.74 -20.79
C SER A 17 -2.56 25.20 -20.79
N ALA A 18 -1.51 24.59 -21.32
CA ALA A 18 -1.26 23.18 -21.14
C ALA A 18 -1.19 22.90 -19.63
N PRO A 19 -1.75 21.79 -19.14
CA PRO A 19 -1.65 21.43 -17.74
C PRO A 19 -0.18 21.31 -17.35
N ASP A 20 0.18 21.94 -16.25
CA ASP A 20 1.53 21.90 -15.70
C ASP A 20 1.84 20.46 -15.25
N LEU A 21 2.57 19.72 -16.07
CA LEU A 21 2.99 18.32 -15.83
C LEU A 21 4.07 18.20 -14.78
N SER A 22 4.59 19.30 -14.21
CA SER A 22 5.66 19.28 -13.22
C SER A 22 5.26 18.64 -11.88
N HIS A 23 3.95 18.55 -11.58
CA HIS A 23 3.41 17.91 -10.37
C HIS A 23 2.99 16.45 -10.56
N ALA A 24 2.91 15.96 -11.80
CA ALA A 24 2.46 14.60 -12.11
C ALA A 24 3.47 13.51 -11.74
N GLY A 25 4.76 13.86 -11.65
CA GLY A 25 5.84 12.92 -11.31
C GLY A 25 6.15 12.76 -9.80
N SER A 26 5.48 13.51 -8.92
CA SER A 26 5.69 13.40 -7.48
C SER A 26 4.77 12.33 -6.87
N PRO A 27 5.31 11.33 -6.15
CA PRO A 27 4.49 10.31 -5.48
C PRO A 27 3.52 10.91 -4.44
N GLY A 28 3.72 12.16 -4.02
CA GLY A 28 2.89 12.85 -3.05
C GLY A 28 1.41 13.02 -3.45
N GLY A 29 1.10 13.04 -4.76
CA GLY A 29 -0.27 13.13 -5.25
C GLY A 29 -0.99 11.79 -5.44
N VAL A 30 -0.30 10.67 -5.39
CA VAL A 30 -0.87 9.34 -5.60
C VAL A 30 -1.27 8.72 -4.26
N CYS A 31 -2.53 8.30 -4.11
CA CYS A 31 -2.95 7.52 -2.95
C CYS A 31 -3.15 6.03 -3.28
N ALA A 32 -2.87 5.17 -2.30
CA ALA A 32 -3.26 3.77 -2.30
C ALA A 32 -4.17 3.51 -1.10
N ILE A 33 -5.38 3.04 -1.33
CA ILE A 33 -6.32 2.64 -0.28
C ILE A 33 -6.18 1.12 -0.12
N HIS A 34 -5.84 0.68 1.08
CA HIS A 34 -5.62 -0.75 1.35
C HIS A 34 -5.84 -1.09 2.82
N GLN A 35 -6.40 -2.27 3.06
CA GLN A 35 -6.52 -2.82 4.41
C GLN A 35 -5.14 -3.06 5.04
N PRO A 36 -4.98 -2.90 6.36
CA PRO A 36 -3.72 -3.22 7.03
C PRO A 36 -3.45 -4.73 6.93
N ASN A 37 -2.27 -5.10 6.44
CA ASN A 37 -1.83 -6.48 6.32
C ASN A 37 -0.65 -6.78 7.25
N LEU A 38 -0.68 -7.92 7.93
CA LEU A 38 0.44 -8.39 8.75
C LEU A 38 1.61 -8.80 7.86
N PHE A 39 2.74 -8.12 7.97
CA PHE A 39 3.91 -8.33 7.12
C PHE A 39 3.51 -8.56 5.66
N PRO A 40 3.06 -7.51 4.97
CA PRO A 40 2.37 -7.59 3.69
C PRO A 40 3.16 -8.39 2.66
N ARG A 41 2.44 -8.96 1.70
CA ARG A 41 3.05 -9.57 0.51
C ARG A 41 3.83 -8.52 -0.28
N LEU A 42 4.85 -8.95 -1.00
CA LEU A 42 5.67 -8.03 -1.80
C LEU A 42 4.83 -7.21 -2.80
N SER A 43 3.82 -7.82 -3.42
CA SER A 43 2.90 -7.10 -4.32
C SER A 43 2.09 -6.00 -3.64
N THR A 44 1.69 -6.21 -2.38
CA THR A 44 1.01 -5.18 -1.58
C THR A 44 1.97 -4.09 -1.15
N LEU A 45 3.17 -4.48 -0.67
CA LEU A 45 4.20 -3.53 -0.25
C LEU A 45 4.63 -2.64 -1.43
N ALA A 46 4.83 -3.22 -2.61
CA ALA A 46 5.21 -2.50 -3.83
C ALA A 46 4.14 -1.47 -4.23
N LYS A 47 2.84 -1.85 -4.16
CA LYS A 47 1.75 -0.90 -4.41
C LYS A 47 1.79 0.28 -3.43
N LEU A 48 1.98 0.01 -2.14
CA LEU A 48 2.04 1.06 -1.12
C LEU A 48 3.29 1.93 -1.27
N TYR A 49 4.43 1.32 -1.62
CA TYR A 49 5.68 2.04 -1.87
C TYR A 49 5.58 2.98 -3.08
N ALA A 50 4.79 2.60 -4.09
CA ALA A 50 4.58 3.43 -5.28
C ALA A 50 3.65 4.64 -5.02
N ALA A 51 2.90 4.65 -3.93
CA ALA A 51 2.03 5.74 -3.53
C ALA A 51 2.74 6.69 -2.56
N GLY A 52 2.44 7.99 -2.66
CA GLY A 52 2.87 8.98 -1.66
C GLY A 52 1.99 8.99 -0.42
N ARG A 53 0.84 8.32 -0.49
CA ARG A 53 -0.12 8.28 0.62
C ARG A 53 -0.78 6.91 0.72
N TRP A 54 -0.75 6.32 1.91
CA TRP A 54 -1.50 5.12 2.23
C TRP A 54 -2.70 5.45 3.11
N ILE A 55 -3.91 5.26 2.58
CA ILE A 55 -5.16 5.34 3.36
C ILE A 55 -5.46 3.93 3.85
N VAL A 56 -5.37 3.75 5.16
CA VAL A 56 -5.58 2.47 5.85
C VAL A 56 -7.07 2.20 5.92
N LEU A 57 -7.55 1.23 5.15
CA LEU A 57 -8.96 0.84 5.11
C LEU A 57 -9.25 -0.16 6.24
N ASP A 58 -9.50 0.31 7.46
CA ASP A 58 -9.67 -0.50 8.66
C ASP A 58 -11.11 -0.58 9.18
N ASP A 59 -11.99 0.24 8.65
CA ASP A 59 -13.41 0.34 8.96
C ASP A 59 -14.32 -0.47 8.02
N VAL A 60 -13.75 -1.51 7.43
CA VAL A 60 -14.47 -2.55 6.67
C VAL A 60 -14.48 -3.87 7.45
N GLN A 61 -15.34 -4.79 7.04
CA GLN A 61 -15.51 -6.10 7.68
C GLN A 61 -14.21 -6.92 7.67
N PHE A 62 -13.88 -7.50 8.82
CA PHE A 62 -12.74 -8.41 8.96
C PHE A 62 -12.97 -9.71 8.20
N ALA A 63 -12.01 -10.08 7.34
CA ALA A 63 -12.06 -11.31 6.56
C ALA A 63 -11.09 -12.36 7.12
N ARG A 64 -11.62 -13.47 7.69
CA ARG A 64 -10.80 -14.54 8.32
C ARG A 64 -9.78 -15.20 7.37
N ARG A 65 -10.01 -15.13 6.06
CA ARG A 65 -9.13 -15.72 5.03
C ARG A 65 -8.20 -14.72 4.37
N ASP A 66 -8.19 -13.47 4.85
CA ASP A 66 -7.34 -12.41 4.34
C ASP A 66 -6.07 -12.21 5.20
N TYR A 67 -5.25 -11.23 4.88
CA TYR A 67 -3.90 -11.01 5.40
C TYR A 67 -3.83 -10.03 6.58
N GLN A 68 -4.96 -9.61 7.18
CA GLN A 68 -4.97 -8.70 8.32
C GLN A 68 -4.25 -9.30 9.55
N HIS A 69 -4.42 -10.60 9.79
CA HIS A 69 -3.94 -11.29 10.99
C HIS A 69 -2.97 -12.44 10.68
N ARG A 70 -2.57 -12.60 9.41
CA ARG A 70 -1.66 -13.66 9.01
C ARG A 70 -0.76 -13.25 7.85
N ALA A 71 0.43 -13.83 7.83
CA ALA A 71 1.41 -13.70 6.77
C ALA A 71 1.92 -15.07 6.33
N ARG A 72 2.27 -15.23 5.07
CA ARG A 72 2.88 -16.46 4.56
C ARG A 72 4.38 -16.27 4.51
N LEU A 73 5.11 -16.97 5.37
CA LEU A 73 6.56 -17.01 5.38
C LEU A 73 7.06 -18.07 4.41
N ALA A 74 8.24 -17.87 3.84
CA ALA A 74 8.89 -18.83 2.97
C ALA A 74 10.33 -19.10 3.42
N ALA A 75 10.81 -20.31 3.23
CA ALA A 75 12.18 -20.67 3.57
C ALA A 75 13.18 -19.93 2.67
N LEU A 76 14.35 -19.57 3.23
CA LEU A 76 15.39 -18.82 2.52
C LEU A 76 15.89 -19.53 1.26
N ASP A 77 16.05 -20.83 1.33
CA ASP A 77 16.59 -21.69 0.28
C ASP A 77 15.54 -22.22 -0.71
N SER A 78 14.25 -22.13 -0.34
CA SER A 78 13.16 -22.62 -1.19
C SER A 78 11.85 -21.88 -0.93
N PRO A 79 11.46 -20.95 -1.79
CA PRO A 79 10.20 -20.20 -1.64
C PRO A 79 8.95 -21.09 -1.77
N ALA A 80 9.08 -22.31 -2.26
CA ALA A 80 7.99 -23.28 -2.27
C ALA A 80 7.67 -23.85 -0.87
N ARG A 81 8.66 -23.85 0.04
CA ARG A 81 8.45 -24.27 1.44
C ARG A 81 7.92 -23.10 2.26
N GLN A 82 6.62 -23.10 2.49
CA GLN A 82 5.89 -21.99 3.09
C GLN A 82 5.18 -22.39 4.36
N GLN A 83 5.03 -21.44 5.29
CA GLN A 83 4.26 -21.56 6.52
C GLN A 83 3.46 -20.31 6.79
N TRP A 84 2.25 -20.49 7.33
CA TRP A 84 1.47 -19.40 7.86
C TRP A 84 1.94 -18.98 9.24
N LEU A 85 2.30 -17.71 9.38
CA LEU A 85 2.31 -16.99 10.64
C LEU A 85 0.90 -16.44 10.84
N THR A 86 0.18 -16.93 11.84
CA THR A 86 -1.20 -16.51 12.11
C THR A 86 -1.33 -16.02 13.55
N LEU A 87 -1.95 -14.85 13.73
CA LEU A 87 -2.31 -14.31 15.03
C LEU A 87 -3.73 -14.76 15.39
N PRO A 88 -3.91 -15.52 16.46
CA PRO A 88 -5.25 -15.86 16.97
C PRO A 88 -6.04 -14.59 17.27
N THR A 89 -7.21 -14.48 16.68
CA THR A 89 -8.00 -13.24 16.67
C THR A 89 -9.38 -13.46 17.26
N HIS A 90 -9.76 -12.63 18.23
CA HIS A 90 -11.10 -12.48 18.76
C HIS A 90 -11.88 -11.45 17.95
N LEU A 91 -13.09 -11.80 17.55
CA LEU A 91 -14.02 -10.96 16.80
C LEU A 91 -15.23 -10.65 17.68
N PRO A 92 -15.27 -9.49 18.36
CA PRO A 92 -16.28 -9.18 19.38
C PRO A 92 -17.74 -9.16 18.84
N TYR A 93 -17.89 -8.87 17.53
CA TYR A 93 -19.20 -8.84 16.86
C TYR A 93 -19.35 -9.97 15.83
N GLY A 94 -18.65 -11.08 16.02
CA GLY A 94 -18.69 -12.21 15.09
C GLY A 94 -18.29 -11.81 13.67
N ARG A 95 -19.13 -12.16 12.69
CA ARG A 95 -18.85 -11.89 11.28
C ARG A 95 -18.92 -10.42 10.88
N THR A 96 -19.62 -9.58 11.65
CA THR A 96 -19.76 -8.15 11.36
C THR A 96 -18.65 -7.30 11.98
N THR A 97 -17.69 -7.92 12.66
CA THR A 97 -16.55 -7.21 13.25
C THR A 97 -15.75 -6.48 12.19
N LEU A 98 -15.54 -5.19 12.39
CA LEU A 98 -14.63 -4.37 11.55
C LEU A 98 -13.18 -4.71 11.86
N ILE A 99 -12.29 -4.47 10.89
CA ILE A 99 -10.83 -4.69 11.04
C ILE A 99 -10.29 -3.92 12.25
N SER A 100 -10.67 -2.66 12.42
CA SER A 100 -10.28 -1.80 13.56
C SER A 100 -10.78 -2.32 14.92
N ARG A 101 -11.77 -3.22 14.96
CA ARG A 101 -12.34 -3.78 16.20
C ARG A 101 -11.83 -5.18 16.53
N ALA A 102 -11.16 -5.85 15.60
CA ALA A 102 -10.59 -7.18 15.81
C ALA A 102 -9.43 -7.11 16.82
N ARG A 103 -9.39 -8.02 17.78
CA ARG A 103 -8.40 -8.07 18.86
C ARG A 103 -7.60 -9.36 18.82
N LEU A 104 -6.38 -9.32 19.32
CA LEU A 104 -5.60 -10.52 19.58
C LEU A 104 -6.28 -11.33 20.70
N ALA A 105 -6.43 -12.63 20.51
CA ALA A 105 -6.97 -13.52 21.54
C ALA A 105 -5.99 -13.70 22.71
N ASP A 106 -4.68 -13.67 22.41
CA ASP A 106 -3.59 -13.73 23.38
C ASP A 106 -2.40 -12.91 22.82
N PRO A 107 -2.24 -11.65 23.25
CA PRO A 107 -1.14 -10.80 22.79
C PRO A 107 0.24 -11.36 23.10
N SER A 108 0.45 -11.90 24.30
CA SER A 108 1.74 -12.45 24.73
C SER A 108 2.16 -13.66 23.92
N ARG A 109 1.23 -14.60 23.67
CA ARG A 109 1.47 -15.75 22.80
C ARG A 109 1.71 -15.32 21.36
N SER A 110 0.94 -14.38 20.86
CA SER A 110 1.07 -13.84 19.51
C SER A 110 2.45 -13.22 19.31
N ARG A 111 2.91 -12.38 20.24
CA ARG A 111 4.24 -11.77 20.26
C ARG A 111 5.35 -12.82 20.20
N ARG A 112 5.28 -13.84 21.08
CA ARG A 112 6.25 -14.96 21.08
C ARG A 112 6.26 -15.71 19.75
N THR A 113 5.07 -16.00 19.19
CA THR A 113 4.95 -16.71 17.90
C THR A 113 5.56 -15.91 16.75
N VAL A 114 5.32 -14.60 16.68
CA VAL A 114 5.93 -13.70 15.68
C VAL A 114 7.45 -13.74 15.81
N SER A 115 7.97 -13.54 17.03
CA SER A 115 9.42 -13.53 17.28
C SER A 115 10.08 -14.86 16.88
N LEU A 116 9.53 -15.97 17.30
CA LEU A 116 10.11 -17.30 17.06
C LEU A 116 10.09 -17.67 15.57
N LEU A 117 8.94 -17.51 14.89
CA LEU A 117 8.82 -17.89 13.48
C LEU A 117 9.68 -17.03 12.57
N ILE A 118 9.70 -15.70 12.76
CA ILE A 118 10.53 -14.84 11.93
C ILE A 118 12.02 -15.13 12.13
N ARG A 119 12.47 -15.36 13.38
CA ARG A 119 13.85 -15.78 13.66
C ARG A 119 14.18 -17.15 13.06
N GLN A 120 13.27 -18.11 13.14
CA GLN A 120 13.44 -19.44 12.54
C GLN A 120 13.60 -19.36 11.02
N TYR A 121 12.78 -18.56 10.34
CA TYR A 121 12.78 -18.47 8.90
C TYR A 121 13.93 -17.62 8.35
N TYR A 122 14.25 -16.51 9.01
CA TYR A 122 15.15 -15.47 8.46
C TYR A 122 16.40 -15.19 9.28
N GLY A 123 16.55 -15.78 10.47
CA GLY A 123 17.67 -15.53 11.37
C GLY A 123 19.06 -15.91 10.81
N ARG A 124 19.10 -16.73 9.74
CA ARG A 124 20.34 -17.10 9.02
C ARG A 124 20.60 -16.25 7.77
N SER A 125 19.72 -15.31 7.44
CA SER A 125 19.93 -14.41 6.33
C SER A 125 21.12 -13.49 6.61
N ARG A 126 21.92 -13.19 5.57
CA ARG A 126 22.94 -12.12 5.64
C ARG A 126 22.32 -10.76 5.93
N HIS A 127 21.03 -10.58 5.59
CA HIS A 127 20.26 -9.36 5.82
C HIS A 127 19.43 -9.41 7.11
N TRP A 128 19.74 -10.37 8.00
CA TRP A 128 19.06 -10.49 9.28
C TRP A 128 19.02 -9.19 10.09
N PRO A 129 20.06 -8.33 10.13
CA PRO A 129 19.97 -7.05 10.86
C PRO A 129 18.79 -6.18 10.42
N ALA A 130 18.53 -6.07 9.11
CA ALA A 130 17.38 -5.31 8.59
C ALA A 130 16.04 -5.98 8.95
N VAL A 131 15.93 -7.31 8.78
CA VAL A 131 14.73 -8.06 9.18
C VAL A 131 14.49 -7.96 10.67
N ARG A 132 15.55 -8.01 11.48
CA ARG A 132 15.49 -7.87 12.94
C ARG A 132 14.98 -6.49 13.34
N GLY A 133 15.46 -5.41 12.70
CA GLY A 133 14.97 -4.06 12.97
C GLY A 133 13.47 -3.92 12.73
N VAL A 134 12.97 -4.49 11.63
CA VAL A 134 11.52 -4.56 11.36
C VAL A 134 10.80 -5.39 12.43
N LEU A 135 11.35 -6.54 12.80
CA LEU A 135 10.76 -7.43 13.80
C LEU A 135 10.67 -6.74 15.17
N ASP A 136 11.77 -6.16 15.65
CA ASP A 136 11.85 -5.54 16.99
C ASP A 136 10.81 -4.39 17.10
N ALA A 137 10.73 -3.51 16.11
CA ALA A 137 9.73 -2.44 16.08
C ALA A 137 8.27 -2.95 16.06
N VAL A 138 8.01 -4.09 15.42
CA VAL A 138 6.67 -4.71 15.44
C VAL A 138 6.41 -5.37 16.79
N LEU A 139 7.42 -5.99 17.43
CA LEU A 139 7.27 -6.59 18.76
C LEU A 139 6.94 -5.54 19.84
N ASP A 140 7.46 -4.32 19.72
CA ASP A 140 7.14 -3.22 20.64
C ASP A 140 5.67 -2.80 20.56
N GLN A 141 5.02 -2.97 19.40
CA GLN A 141 3.59 -2.66 19.25
C GLN A 141 2.68 -3.58 20.07
N PHE A 142 3.10 -4.81 20.38
CA PHE A 142 2.33 -5.71 21.25
C PHE A 142 2.24 -5.23 22.70
N GLU A 143 3.11 -4.30 23.12
CA GLU A 143 3.06 -3.66 24.44
C GLU A 143 2.07 -2.49 24.47
N THR A 144 1.73 -1.92 23.31
CA THR A 144 0.91 -0.71 23.19
C THR A 144 -0.53 -0.98 22.77
N THR A 145 -0.78 -2.11 22.09
CA THR A 145 -2.12 -2.43 21.57
C THR A 145 -2.38 -3.94 21.46
N ASP A 146 -3.62 -4.32 21.71
CA ASP A 146 -4.17 -5.66 21.41
C ASP A 146 -4.94 -5.69 20.07
N ARG A 147 -5.00 -4.55 19.34
CA ARG A 147 -5.68 -4.46 18.06
C ARG A 147 -4.88 -5.12 16.96
N VAL A 148 -5.53 -6.06 16.24
CA VAL A 148 -4.91 -6.74 15.09
C VAL A 148 -4.51 -5.73 14.00
N SER A 149 -5.36 -4.73 13.74
CA SER A 149 -5.07 -3.65 12.78
C SER A 149 -3.85 -2.83 13.17
N GLY A 150 -3.64 -2.55 14.45
CA GLY A 150 -2.47 -1.82 14.95
C GLY A 150 -1.16 -2.56 14.65
N ILE A 151 -1.10 -3.87 14.96
CA ILE A 151 0.07 -4.70 14.67
C ILE A 151 0.32 -4.84 13.17
N ALA A 152 -0.74 -5.07 12.38
CA ALA A 152 -0.64 -5.19 10.93
C ALA A 152 -0.18 -3.89 10.27
N ARG A 153 -0.75 -2.74 10.69
CA ARG A 153 -0.35 -1.40 10.24
C ARG A 153 1.12 -1.13 10.56
N ALA A 154 1.53 -1.38 11.81
CA ALA A 154 2.91 -1.19 12.25
C ALA A 154 3.89 -2.03 11.41
N SER A 155 3.57 -3.30 11.16
CA SER A 155 4.42 -4.17 10.33
C SER A 155 4.59 -3.65 8.90
N THR A 156 3.55 -3.04 8.33
CA THR A 156 3.60 -2.44 7.00
C THR A 156 4.40 -1.15 7.01
N ILE A 157 4.14 -0.25 7.96
CA ILE A 157 4.87 1.04 8.09
C ILE A 157 6.35 0.79 8.31
N THR A 158 6.72 -0.09 9.22
CA THR A 158 8.13 -0.39 9.51
C THR A 158 8.87 -0.95 8.30
N LEU A 159 8.22 -1.80 7.50
CA LEU A 159 8.78 -2.27 6.23
C LEU A 159 8.97 -1.14 5.23
N LEU A 160 7.97 -0.28 5.05
CA LEU A 160 8.05 0.87 4.15
C LEU A 160 9.16 1.84 4.58
N THR A 161 9.25 2.15 5.88
CA THR A 161 10.29 3.02 6.44
C THR A 161 11.69 2.43 6.26
N ALA A 162 11.86 1.12 6.49
CA ALA A 162 13.13 0.43 6.28
C ALA A 162 13.60 0.46 4.81
N LEU A 163 12.68 0.71 3.87
CA LEU A 163 12.95 0.87 2.45
C LEU A 163 13.02 2.34 2.00
N GLY A 164 13.05 3.29 2.95
CA GLY A 164 13.17 4.72 2.65
C GLY A 164 11.88 5.40 2.18
N TRP A 165 10.72 4.75 2.31
CA TRP A 165 9.45 5.41 2.02
C TRP A 165 9.11 6.44 3.10
N SER A 166 8.75 7.65 2.67
CA SER A 166 8.44 8.80 3.55
C SER A 166 7.02 9.36 3.30
N GLY A 167 6.12 8.54 2.75
CA GLY A 167 4.75 8.96 2.47
C GLY A 167 3.90 9.09 3.73
N GLU A 168 2.69 9.60 3.53
CA GLU A 168 1.71 9.84 4.59
C GLU A 168 0.83 8.60 4.84
N VAL A 169 0.46 8.35 6.10
CA VAL A 169 -0.45 7.26 6.49
C VAL A 169 -1.67 7.83 7.20
N LEU A 170 -2.85 7.62 6.64
CA LEU A 170 -4.13 8.13 7.12
C LEU A 170 -5.11 6.98 7.41
N ASP A 171 -6.00 7.15 8.37
CA ASP A 171 -7.03 6.15 8.71
C ASP A 171 -8.36 6.50 8.02
N SER A 172 -8.93 5.56 7.26
CA SER A 172 -10.22 5.75 6.58
C SER A 172 -11.37 6.01 7.57
N SER A 173 -11.28 5.45 8.76
CA SER A 173 -12.28 5.63 9.82
C SER A 173 -12.40 7.06 10.37
N THR A 174 -11.42 7.92 10.08
CA THR A 174 -11.44 9.34 10.48
C THR A 174 -12.00 10.28 9.41
N ILE A 175 -12.30 9.76 8.23
CA ILE A 175 -12.72 10.52 7.07
C ILE A 175 -14.18 10.20 6.75
N PRO A 176 -15.11 11.17 6.78
CA PRO A 176 -16.49 10.95 6.37
C PRO A 176 -16.59 10.56 4.89
N THR A 177 -17.37 9.54 4.58
CA THR A 177 -17.55 9.04 3.22
C THR A 177 -19.00 8.63 2.99
N ARG A 178 -19.43 8.64 1.73
CA ARG A 178 -20.72 8.07 1.31
C ARG A 178 -20.73 6.55 1.49
N GLU A 179 -21.92 5.97 1.54
CA GLU A 179 -22.10 4.54 1.39
C GLU A 179 -21.82 4.12 -0.05
N GLY A 180 -21.48 2.86 -0.26
CA GLY A 180 -21.07 2.34 -1.54
C GLY A 180 -19.56 2.06 -1.62
N ARG A 181 -19.18 1.09 -2.45
CA ARG A 181 -17.78 0.65 -2.50
C ARG A 181 -16.89 1.66 -3.20
N SER A 182 -17.27 2.06 -4.43
CA SER A 182 -16.45 2.94 -5.26
C SER A 182 -16.61 4.39 -4.87
N GLU A 183 -17.82 4.80 -4.50
CA GLU A 183 -18.14 6.13 -3.96
C GLU A 183 -17.27 6.44 -2.74
N ARG A 184 -17.21 5.51 -1.81
CA ARG A 184 -16.39 5.63 -0.60
C ARG A 184 -14.91 5.78 -0.91
N LEU A 185 -14.37 4.96 -1.84
CA LEU A 185 -12.97 5.05 -2.22
C LEU A 185 -12.65 6.38 -2.92
N ALA A 186 -13.57 6.88 -3.76
CA ALA A 186 -13.44 8.19 -4.39
C ALA A 186 -13.46 9.32 -3.34
N ASP A 187 -14.40 9.26 -2.38
CA ASP A 187 -14.48 10.25 -1.28
C ASP A 187 -13.19 10.29 -0.46
N LEU A 188 -12.60 9.14 -0.14
CA LEU A 188 -11.31 9.05 0.55
C LEU A 188 -10.18 9.71 -0.26
N ALA A 189 -10.14 9.47 -1.57
CA ALA A 189 -9.15 10.09 -2.45
C ALA A 189 -9.33 11.61 -2.52
N VAL A 190 -10.57 12.10 -2.64
CA VAL A 190 -10.90 13.53 -2.65
C VAL A 190 -10.52 14.20 -1.34
N ALA A 191 -10.96 13.63 -0.20
CA ALA A 191 -10.73 14.20 1.13
C ALA A 191 -9.25 14.31 1.48
N THR A 192 -8.42 13.48 0.85
CA THR A 192 -6.96 13.51 1.05
C THR A 192 -6.23 14.30 -0.05
N SER A 193 -6.94 15.07 -0.87
CA SER A 193 -6.37 15.86 -1.98
C SER A 193 -5.48 15.03 -2.89
N SER A 194 -5.89 13.78 -3.16
CA SER A 194 -5.15 12.89 -4.04
C SER A 194 -5.45 13.23 -5.50
N THR A 195 -4.41 13.27 -6.33
CA THR A 195 -4.53 13.50 -7.77
C THR A 195 -4.77 12.21 -8.55
N HIS A 196 -4.37 11.06 -8.00
CA HIS A 196 -4.54 9.74 -8.60
C HIS A 196 -4.84 8.69 -7.52
N TYR A 197 -5.62 7.68 -7.89
CA TYR A 197 -5.86 6.51 -7.05
C TYR A 197 -5.17 5.27 -7.62
N LEU A 198 -4.28 4.66 -6.86
CA LEU A 198 -3.56 3.44 -7.23
C LEU A 198 -4.33 2.21 -6.79
N CYS A 199 -5.02 1.56 -7.72
CA CYS A 199 -5.85 0.38 -7.48
C CYS A 199 -5.06 -0.91 -7.74
N GLY A 200 -5.07 -1.84 -6.79
CA GLY A 200 -4.50 -3.18 -6.98
C GLY A 200 -5.41 -4.09 -7.82
N THR A 201 -4.84 -5.15 -8.39
CA THR A 201 -5.55 -6.10 -9.28
C THR A 201 -6.79 -6.74 -8.67
N GLY A 202 -6.83 -6.91 -7.34
CA GLY A 202 -8.01 -7.44 -6.64
C GLY A 202 -9.17 -6.45 -6.58
N GLY A 203 -8.88 -5.16 -6.42
CA GLY A 203 -9.87 -4.08 -6.39
C GLY A 203 -10.42 -3.76 -7.77
N TRP A 204 -9.55 -3.80 -8.78
CA TRP A 204 -9.88 -3.45 -10.17
C TRP A 204 -11.09 -4.18 -10.74
N ARG A 205 -11.28 -5.44 -10.37
CA ARG A 205 -12.39 -6.27 -10.85
C ARG A 205 -13.77 -5.80 -10.41
N TYR A 206 -13.85 -4.97 -9.37
CA TYR A 206 -15.08 -4.56 -8.72
C TYR A 206 -15.19 -3.04 -8.58
N LEU A 207 -14.24 -2.29 -9.13
CA LEU A 207 -14.21 -0.85 -9.09
C LEU A 207 -15.09 -0.28 -10.21
N ASP A 208 -15.98 0.63 -9.83
CA ASP A 208 -16.63 1.54 -10.74
C ASP A 208 -15.79 2.83 -10.82
N PRO A 209 -15.24 3.20 -11.98
CA PRO A 209 -14.44 4.42 -12.11
C PRO A 209 -15.28 5.71 -12.07
N ALA A 210 -16.58 5.67 -12.37
CA ALA A 210 -17.42 6.86 -12.50
C ALA A 210 -17.37 7.81 -11.28
N PRO A 211 -17.37 7.35 -10.01
CA PRO A 211 -17.20 8.25 -8.87
C PRO A 211 -15.87 8.99 -8.84
N PHE A 212 -14.80 8.40 -9.35
CA PHE A 212 -13.47 9.03 -9.45
C PHE A 212 -13.42 10.03 -10.62
N ASP A 213 -13.98 9.67 -11.77
CA ASP A 213 -14.05 10.52 -12.95
C ASP A 213 -14.83 11.82 -12.66
N ALA A 214 -15.90 11.72 -11.86
CA ALA A 214 -16.68 12.87 -11.40
C ALA A 214 -15.86 13.90 -10.61
N HIS A 215 -14.73 13.49 -10.05
CA HIS A 215 -13.80 14.34 -9.28
C HIS A 215 -12.47 14.59 -10.01
N GLY A 216 -12.34 14.14 -11.26
CA GLY A 216 -11.11 14.28 -12.04
C GLY A 216 -9.91 13.51 -11.46
N ILE A 217 -10.16 12.39 -10.77
CA ILE A 217 -9.13 11.54 -10.17
C ILE A 217 -8.94 10.28 -11.01
N PRO A 218 -7.92 10.19 -11.88
CA PRO A 218 -7.63 8.98 -12.62
C PRO A 218 -7.34 7.80 -11.72
N VAL A 219 -7.86 6.62 -12.09
CA VAL A 219 -7.57 5.37 -11.41
C VAL A 219 -6.46 4.63 -12.15
N LEU A 220 -5.32 4.44 -11.49
CA LEU A 220 -4.17 3.72 -12.03
C LEU A 220 -4.20 2.25 -11.59
N ALA A 221 -4.09 1.33 -12.53
CA ALA A 221 -4.00 -0.10 -12.22
C ALA A 221 -2.58 -0.47 -11.80
N PHE A 222 -2.40 -0.97 -10.58
CA PHE A 222 -1.11 -1.49 -10.13
C PHE A 222 -0.94 -2.95 -10.54
N HIS A 223 0.01 -3.20 -11.41
CA HIS A 223 0.42 -4.54 -11.82
C HIS A 223 1.82 -4.85 -11.32
N THR A 224 1.99 -6.03 -10.73
CA THR A 224 3.33 -6.56 -10.44
C THR A 224 3.87 -7.31 -11.66
N PRO A 225 5.18 -7.24 -11.94
CA PRO A 225 5.79 -7.95 -13.06
C PRO A 225 5.85 -9.46 -12.78
N VAL A 226 4.70 -10.15 -12.92
CA VAL A 226 4.57 -11.59 -12.61
C VAL A 226 5.10 -12.50 -13.70
N GLU A 227 5.27 -11.99 -14.93
CA GLU A 227 5.79 -12.72 -16.08
C GLU A 227 7.32 -12.55 -16.21
N THR A 228 8.01 -12.31 -15.11
CA THR A 228 9.46 -12.20 -15.10
C THR A 228 10.11 -13.49 -14.62
N GLU A 229 11.36 -13.71 -15.03
CA GLU A 229 12.19 -14.80 -14.49
C GLU A 229 12.64 -14.52 -13.05
N ASP A 230 12.51 -13.28 -12.56
CA ASP A 230 12.87 -12.90 -11.22
C ASP A 230 11.98 -13.64 -10.19
N PRO A 231 12.57 -14.52 -9.37
CA PRO A 231 11.83 -15.30 -8.39
C PRO A 231 11.11 -14.44 -7.34
N LEU A 232 11.59 -13.22 -7.05
CA LEU A 232 10.95 -12.32 -6.09
C LEU A 232 9.58 -11.90 -6.58
N TRP A 233 9.47 -11.50 -7.85
CA TRP A 233 8.18 -11.13 -8.43
C TRP A 233 7.26 -12.31 -8.66
N ARG A 234 7.78 -13.46 -9.07
CA ARG A 234 7.01 -14.71 -9.23
C ARG A 234 6.23 -15.05 -7.95
N TRP A 235 6.84 -14.89 -6.79
CA TRP A 235 6.23 -15.20 -5.49
C TRP A 235 5.57 -13.99 -4.81
N SER A 236 5.61 -12.81 -5.41
CA SER A 236 5.17 -11.54 -4.83
C SER A 236 3.73 -11.52 -4.34
N ARG A 237 2.83 -12.28 -4.96
CA ARG A 237 1.41 -12.36 -4.62
C ARG A 237 1.10 -13.36 -3.50
N GLY A 238 2.03 -14.20 -3.12
CA GLY A 238 1.84 -15.27 -2.14
C GLY A 238 2.58 -15.07 -0.84
N ILE A 239 3.83 -14.63 -0.91
CA ILE A 239 4.78 -14.60 0.21
C ILE A 239 4.90 -13.20 0.79
N SER A 240 5.12 -13.12 2.13
CA SER A 240 5.46 -11.88 2.81
C SER A 240 6.72 -11.23 2.24
N SER A 241 6.74 -9.91 2.16
CA SER A 241 7.90 -9.13 1.74
C SER A 241 9.13 -9.27 2.65
N LEU A 242 8.96 -9.81 3.86
CA LEU A 242 10.09 -10.21 4.71
C LEU A 242 11.03 -11.20 4.01
N TRP A 243 10.49 -12.09 3.18
CA TRP A 243 11.32 -12.99 2.39
C TRP A 243 12.18 -12.23 1.38
N ALA A 244 11.61 -11.30 0.61
CA ALA A 244 12.36 -10.46 -0.31
C ALA A 244 13.43 -9.62 0.42
N LEU A 245 13.06 -8.97 1.53
CA LEU A 245 14.00 -8.23 2.39
C LEU A 245 15.16 -9.13 2.86
N SER A 246 14.87 -10.37 3.23
CA SER A 246 15.88 -11.32 3.70
C SER A 246 16.77 -11.86 2.58
N GLN A 247 16.32 -11.85 1.32
CA GLN A 247 17.08 -12.34 0.16
C GLN A 247 18.07 -11.30 -0.36
N ILE A 248 17.62 -10.04 -0.54
CA ILE A 248 18.37 -9.02 -1.27
C ILE A 248 18.74 -7.78 -0.46
N GLY A 249 18.20 -7.65 0.76
CA GLY A 249 18.44 -6.49 1.65
C GLY A 249 17.59 -5.27 1.32
N PRO A 250 17.64 -4.25 2.20
CA PRO A 250 16.77 -3.09 2.09
C PRO A 250 17.13 -2.19 0.89
N GLU A 251 18.41 -1.96 0.62
CA GLU A 251 18.87 -1.06 -0.44
C GLU A 251 18.46 -1.57 -1.83
N VAL A 252 18.73 -2.86 -2.11
CA VAL A 252 18.41 -3.49 -3.40
C VAL A 252 16.88 -3.61 -3.56
N LEU A 253 16.18 -3.97 -2.49
CA LEU A 253 14.72 -4.05 -2.51
C LEU A 253 14.09 -2.68 -2.75
N ALA A 254 14.59 -1.63 -2.10
CA ALA A 254 14.13 -0.25 -2.31
C ALA A 254 14.34 0.21 -3.76
N ALA A 255 15.53 -0.04 -4.32
CA ALA A 255 15.81 0.28 -5.73
C ALA A 255 14.89 -0.45 -6.71
N MET A 256 14.61 -1.74 -6.46
CA MET A 256 13.67 -2.55 -7.25
C MET A 256 12.23 -2.00 -7.19
N LEU A 257 11.77 -1.57 -6.01
CA LEU A 257 10.44 -0.98 -5.84
C LEU A 257 10.35 0.43 -6.45
N ALA A 258 11.43 1.21 -6.37
CA ALA A 258 11.51 2.53 -7.00
C ALA A 258 11.43 2.41 -8.52
N ALA A 259 12.17 1.49 -9.14
CA ALA A 259 12.10 1.23 -10.57
C ALA A 259 10.67 0.83 -11.02
N GLN A 260 10.00 -0.02 -10.25
CA GLN A 260 8.60 -0.40 -10.50
C GLN A 260 7.64 0.80 -10.40
N ARG A 261 7.83 1.67 -9.42
CA ARG A 261 7.06 2.90 -9.26
C ARG A 261 7.26 3.83 -10.45
N ASP A 262 8.52 4.05 -10.85
CA ASP A 262 8.85 4.97 -11.93
C ASP A 262 8.29 4.49 -13.27
N GLN A 263 8.34 3.18 -13.55
CA GLN A 263 7.67 2.59 -14.72
C GLN A 263 6.16 2.81 -14.70
N LEU A 264 5.51 2.66 -13.55
CA LEU A 264 4.08 2.89 -13.40
C LEU A 264 3.72 4.34 -13.70
N LEU A 265 4.47 5.30 -13.15
CA LEU A 265 4.22 6.72 -13.32
C LEU A 265 4.47 7.17 -14.75
N LEU A 266 5.48 6.62 -15.44
CA LEU A 266 5.75 6.91 -16.85
C LEU A 266 4.71 6.29 -17.81
N GLY A 267 4.22 5.09 -17.51
CA GLY A 267 3.24 4.39 -18.37
C GLY A 267 1.78 4.73 -18.08
N GLY A 268 1.46 5.29 -16.95
CA GLY A 268 0.09 5.64 -16.55
C GLY A 268 -0.41 7.00 -17.04
N PHE A 269 0.47 7.80 -17.64
CA PHE A 269 0.15 9.13 -18.20
C PHE A 269 0.09 9.14 -19.74
N THR A 270 0.22 7.99 -20.41
CA THR A 270 0.00 7.83 -21.86
C THR A 270 -1.36 7.19 -22.12
#